data_21171e905ab026ff92d6d9d3853ec7c5
#
_entry.id   21171e905ab026ff92d6d9d3853ec7c5
#
_cell.length_a   1.000
_cell.length_b   1.000
_cell.length_c   1.000
_cell.angle_alpha   90.00
_cell.angle_beta   90.00
_cell.angle_gamma   90.00
#
_symmetry.space_group_name_H-M   'P 1'
#
loop_
_entity.id
_entity.type
_entity.pdbx_description
1 polymer ?
#
loop_
_entity_poly.entity_id
_entity_poly.type
_entity_poly.pdbx_seq_one_letter_code
_entity_poly.pdbx_strand_id
1 'polypeptide(L)'
;MENKTDTYDIHASLAPKLNLAFYQNSVPILRELVVINGGDEPLKNVELGLISEPEFIKPKNWRIDVVDAGQNYHITNLDLALDGALLGRLTEAEIAQSRFILKADGNIIARLDKQIELLPRNQWGGMGHMPEIIAAFVQPNEPAVEQLLKKAAEILRKHGKSGMLNGYQGGPKGAWELAAAIWSAIGSMGLDYSLPPASFEQTGQKIRNPGQIADAGIATCMDITLLFCAALEQCGLNPLAVFTRGHALAGVWLKDEEFTTVVIDDITALRKREKLKELILFETTLVTNRPCPSFKQAIEVGVRRLSENKEKDFELAIDIRRARLQRIKPLASEQAVNPSGQFSETEENLEPIFEEAPDLPDDEIVHQKDIRSSETRDRLDSWQRKLLDLTLRNSLLNFRTTKRVVKLDAPDPGKIEDLLADGHVLKILPRPDLMDGSDLRSQEIYEDRTNEDIRRAYALDALNRKELTVSLHKDELNSRLVELYRFARNNLQEGGANTLFLAMGFLSWTRDEKEKKQYRAPLILVPVILQRRSVRSGFTLKIHDDEPRFNPTLIEMLKQDFNLELGVTQGELPRDAHGLDIPGIWNVVSQAVKDIRGWEVV
;
A
#
# COMPACT_ATOMS: atom_id res chain seq x y z
N MET A 1 -33.71 28.96 8.51
CA MET A 1 -32.54 29.57 9.14
C MET A 1 -31.38 29.30 8.20
N GLU A 2 -30.99 30.32 7.45
CA GLU A 2 -29.86 30.24 6.52
C GLU A 2 -28.58 29.93 7.31
N ASN A 3 -27.90 28.84 6.94
CA ASN A 3 -26.56 28.56 7.43
C ASN A 3 -25.64 29.71 6.96
N LYS A 4 -25.28 30.61 7.90
CA LYS A 4 -24.15 31.51 7.72
C LYS A 4 -22.94 30.64 7.41
N THR A 5 -22.52 30.58 6.16
CA THR A 5 -21.15 30.15 5.79
C THR A 5 -20.20 31.07 6.53
N ASP A 6 -19.39 30.50 7.45
CA ASP A 6 -18.37 31.27 8.15
C ASP A 6 -17.47 31.93 7.09
N THR A 7 -17.41 33.27 7.16
CA THR A 7 -16.64 34.07 6.20
C THR A 7 -15.14 33.74 6.25
N TYR A 8 -14.68 33.23 7.38
CA TYR A 8 -13.29 32.83 7.61
C TYR A 8 -13.26 31.41 8.18
N ASP A 9 -12.34 30.58 7.70
CA ASP A 9 -12.27 29.18 8.11
C ASP A 9 -10.81 28.66 8.13
N ILE A 10 -10.60 27.55 8.85
CA ILE A 10 -9.34 26.84 8.94
C ILE A 10 -9.56 25.42 8.43
N HIS A 11 -8.76 24.99 7.49
CA HIS A 11 -8.71 23.57 7.14
C HIS A 11 -7.41 22.97 7.64
N ALA A 12 -7.50 21.86 8.41
CA ALA A 12 -6.35 21.10 8.88
C ALA A 12 -6.57 19.59 8.66
N SER A 13 -5.62 18.93 8.05
CA SER A 13 -5.55 17.48 7.90
C SER A 13 -4.54 16.92 8.90
N LEU A 14 -5.04 16.34 9.99
CA LEU A 14 -4.24 15.68 11.01
C LEU A 14 -4.34 14.15 10.90
N ALA A 15 -3.29 13.45 11.35
CA ALA A 15 -3.35 12.02 11.56
C ALA A 15 -4.42 11.69 12.63
N PRO A 16 -5.33 10.74 12.37
CA PRO A 16 -6.40 10.42 13.34
C PRO A 16 -5.88 9.68 14.58
N LYS A 17 -4.75 8.99 14.45
CA LYS A 17 -4.10 8.21 15.52
C LYS A 17 -2.63 8.54 15.58
N LEU A 18 -2.05 8.49 16.77
CA LEU A 18 -0.64 8.78 17.02
C LEU A 18 -0.11 7.90 18.16
N ASN A 19 1.10 7.38 18.00
CA ASN A 19 1.82 6.67 19.05
C ASN A 19 3.33 6.99 19.03
N LEU A 20 4.09 6.36 19.91
CA LEU A 20 5.54 6.52 19.97
C LEU A 20 6.25 6.14 18.68
N ALA A 21 5.75 5.13 17.92
CA ALA A 21 6.36 4.71 16.65
C ALA A 21 6.34 5.82 15.61
N PHE A 22 5.25 6.60 15.52
CA PHE A 22 5.17 7.78 14.65
C PHE A 22 6.20 8.83 15.03
N TYR A 23 6.31 9.13 16.32
CA TYR A 23 7.29 10.10 16.83
C TYR A 23 8.73 9.68 16.51
N GLN A 24 9.12 8.43 16.86
CA GLN A 24 10.49 7.94 16.64
C GLN A 24 10.87 7.83 15.16
N ASN A 25 9.89 7.67 14.29
CA ASN A 25 10.09 7.58 12.85
C ASN A 25 9.81 8.91 12.13
N SER A 26 9.63 10.02 12.88
CA SER A 26 9.41 11.36 12.33
C SER A 26 8.27 11.41 11.31
N VAL A 27 7.20 10.64 11.54
CA VAL A 27 6.05 10.62 10.65
C VAL A 27 5.27 11.93 10.79
N PRO A 28 5.05 12.70 9.70
CA PRO A 28 4.28 13.94 9.76
C PRO A 28 2.84 13.68 10.18
N ILE A 29 2.41 14.30 11.27
CA ILE A 29 1.02 14.19 11.75
C ILE A 29 0.11 15.28 11.20
N LEU A 30 0.63 16.47 10.91
CA LEU A 30 -0.07 17.54 10.21
C LEU A 30 0.34 17.49 8.73
N ARG A 31 -0.64 17.28 7.85
CA ARG A 31 -0.41 17.01 6.42
C ARG A 31 -0.83 18.17 5.53
N GLU A 32 -1.79 18.93 6.00
CA GLU A 32 -2.30 20.09 5.30
C GLU A 32 -2.82 21.10 6.33
N LEU A 33 -2.55 22.37 6.09
CA LEU A 33 -3.05 23.46 6.90
C LEU A 33 -3.31 24.66 5.98
N VAL A 34 -4.57 25.11 5.95
CA VAL A 34 -5.02 26.17 5.05
C VAL A 34 -5.85 27.18 5.83
N VAL A 35 -5.54 28.44 5.66
CA VAL A 35 -6.36 29.58 6.10
C VAL A 35 -7.23 30.01 4.94
N ILE A 36 -8.54 30.08 5.16
CA ILE A 36 -9.53 30.43 4.14
C ILE A 36 -10.09 31.81 4.46
N ASN A 37 -9.87 32.76 3.56
CA ASN A 37 -10.50 34.05 3.59
C ASN A 37 -11.67 34.06 2.58
N GLY A 38 -12.88 33.79 3.03
CA GLY A 38 -14.09 33.88 2.21
C GLY A 38 -14.75 35.27 2.23
N GLY A 39 -14.11 36.28 2.86
CA GLY A 39 -14.59 37.66 2.89
C GLY A 39 -14.19 38.49 1.69
N ASP A 40 -14.76 39.67 1.59
CA ASP A 40 -14.52 40.62 0.51
C ASP A 40 -13.30 41.54 0.76
N GLU A 41 -12.69 41.44 1.96
CA GLU A 41 -11.54 42.25 2.36
C GLU A 41 -10.33 41.35 2.68
N PRO A 42 -9.08 41.83 2.44
CA PRO A 42 -7.88 41.11 2.80
C PRO A 42 -7.71 41.05 4.33
N LEU A 43 -7.36 39.88 4.86
CA LEU A 43 -6.95 39.71 6.26
C LEU A 43 -5.50 40.15 6.42
N LYS A 44 -5.22 40.99 7.43
CA LYS A 44 -3.87 41.50 7.74
C LYS A 44 -3.42 41.00 9.12
N ASN A 45 -2.10 40.95 9.30
CA ASN A 45 -1.48 40.52 10.56
C ASN A 45 -2.11 39.23 11.09
N VAL A 46 -2.20 38.21 10.25
CA VAL A 46 -2.86 36.96 10.55
C VAL A 46 -1.95 36.09 11.40
N GLU A 47 -2.44 35.63 12.54
CA GLU A 47 -1.77 34.66 13.41
C GLU A 47 -2.64 33.40 13.52
N LEU A 48 -2.05 32.24 13.19
CA LEU A 48 -2.66 30.93 13.43
C LEU A 48 -1.92 30.22 14.53
N GLY A 49 -2.59 29.97 15.66
CA GLY A 49 -2.03 29.23 16.80
C GLY A 49 -2.54 27.79 16.82
N LEU A 50 -1.69 26.86 17.24
CA LEU A 50 -2.05 25.46 17.55
C LEU A 50 -1.65 25.14 18.97
N ILE A 51 -2.61 24.60 19.75
CA ILE A 51 -2.43 24.04 21.08
C ILE A 51 -3.08 22.67 21.17
N SER A 52 -2.63 21.83 22.08
CA SER A 52 -3.24 20.52 22.32
C SER A 52 -3.46 20.23 23.80
N GLU A 53 -4.46 19.40 24.10
CA GLU A 53 -4.76 18.93 25.45
C GLU A 53 -5.06 17.42 25.42
N PRO A 54 -4.24 16.58 26.12
CA PRO A 54 -3.00 16.96 26.79
C PRO A 54 -1.97 17.58 25.82
N GLU A 55 -0.91 18.21 26.35
CA GLU A 55 0.11 18.87 25.54
C GLU A 55 1.06 17.84 24.88
N PHE A 56 0.53 17.07 23.92
CA PHE A 56 1.32 16.13 23.12
C PHE A 56 1.95 16.80 21.89
N ILE A 57 1.43 17.96 21.49
CA ILE A 57 2.03 18.89 20.53
C ILE A 57 2.45 20.14 21.30
N LYS A 58 3.72 20.52 21.18
CA LYS A 58 4.16 21.81 21.72
C LYS A 58 3.48 22.94 20.98
N PRO A 59 3.04 23.99 21.70
CA PRO A 59 2.36 25.13 21.08
C PRO A 59 3.14 25.70 19.91
N LYS A 60 2.46 25.91 18.78
CA LYS A 60 3.05 26.46 17.55
C LYS A 60 2.21 27.60 17.03
N ASN A 61 2.88 28.65 16.55
CA ASN A 61 2.23 29.81 15.92
C ASN A 61 2.83 30.04 14.53
N TRP A 62 1.96 30.31 13.57
CA TRP A 62 2.32 30.76 12.23
C TRP A 62 1.88 32.21 12.07
N ARG A 63 2.69 33.01 11.38
CA ARG A 63 2.38 34.41 11.05
C ARG A 63 2.31 34.55 9.55
N ILE A 64 1.28 35.22 9.08
CA ILE A 64 0.99 35.49 7.68
C ILE A 64 0.70 36.97 7.58
N ASP A 65 1.44 37.68 6.74
CA ASP A 65 1.28 39.14 6.65
C ASP A 65 -0.07 39.53 6.08
N VAL A 66 -0.49 38.87 5.00
CA VAL A 66 -1.77 39.14 4.32
C VAL A 66 -2.35 37.86 3.73
N VAL A 67 -3.66 37.70 3.82
CA VAL A 67 -4.46 36.73 3.04
C VAL A 67 -5.49 37.52 2.25
N ASP A 68 -5.35 37.56 0.93
CA ASP A 68 -6.22 38.36 0.05
C ASP A 68 -7.68 37.93 0.12
N ALA A 69 -8.59 38.84 -0.22
CA ALA A 69 -10.02 38.60 -0.25
C ALA A 69 -10.37 37.42 -1.18
N GLY A 70 -11.21 36.51 -0.72
CA GLY A 70 -11.63 35.32 -1.48
C GLY A 70 -10.53 34.28 -1.71
N GLN A 71 -9.35 34.38 -1.07
CA GLN A 71 -8.21 33.51 -1.30
C GLN A 71 -7.98 32.51 -0.16
N ASN A 72 -7.30 31.40 -0.52
CA ASN A 72 -6.85 30.37 0.42
C ASN A 72 -5.33 30.45 0.56
N TYR A 73 -4.84 30.53 1.78
CA TYR A 73 -3.42 30.53 2.07
C TYR A 73 -2.97 29.17 2.60
N HIS A 74 -2.10 28.49 1.86
CA HIS A 74 -1.54 27.21 2.24
C HIS A 74 -0.27 27.39 3.05
N ILE A 75 -0.26 26.89 4.29
CA ILE A 75 0.90 26.93 5.16
C ILE A 75 1.86 25.80 4.74
N THR A 76 3.12 26.15 4.47
CA THR A 76 4.14 25.21 4.01
C THR A 76 4.94 24.57 5.15
N ASN A 77 5.16 25.30 6.27
CA ASN A 77 5.86 24.76 7.44
C ASN A 77 4.89 23.98 8.34
N LEU A 78 4.73 22.69 8.06
CA LEU A 78 3.82 21.79 8.77
C LEU A 78 4.48 20.99 9.91
N ASP A 79 5.79 21.19 10.18
CA ASP A 79 6.51 20.46 11.20
C ASP A 79 5.98 20.78 12.60
N LEU A 80 5.63 19.75 13.36
CA LEU A 80 5.15 19.86 14.73
C LEU A 80 6.13 19.20 15.70
N ALA A 81 6.42 19.88 16.80
CA ALA A 81 7.23 19.31 17.87
C ALA A 81 6.31 18.49 18.81
N LEU A 82 6.51 17.18 18.85
CA LEU A 82 5.75 16.25 19.69
C LEU A 82 6.44 16.02 21.03
N ASP A 83 5.66 15.72 22.07
CA ASP A 83 6.17 15.25 23.36
C ASP A 83 6.37 13.72 23.33
N GLY A 84 7.60 13.29 23.00
CA GLY A 84 7.96 11.87 22.99
C GLY A 84 7.92 11.23 24.37
N ALA A 85 8.10 11.98 25.46
CA ALA A 85 8.04 11.46 26.82
C ALA A 85 6.59 11.12 27.21
N LEU A 86 5.64 11.98 26.83
CA LEU A 86 4.21 11.68 26.99
C LEU A 86 3.84 10.44 26.20
N LEU A 87 4.17 10.39 24.92
CA LEU A 87 3.84 9.24 24.05
C LEU A 87 4.50 7.94 24.53
N GLY A 88 5.69 8.02 25.11
CA GLY A 88 6.42 6.86 25.64
C GLY A 88 5.82 6.25 26.90
N ARG A 89 5.10 7.03 27.71
CA ARG A 89 4.50 6.59 28.99
C ARG A 89 3.04 6.14 28.88
N LEU A 90 2.39 6.36 27.72
CA LEU A 90 1.00 5.94 27.53
C LEU A 90 0.88 4.42 27.58
N THR A 91 0.05 3.92 28.48
CA THR A 91 -0.32 2.52 28.64
C THR A 91 -1.72 2.20 28.13
N GLU A 92 -2.60 3.21 28.06
CA GLU A 92 -3.94 3.13 27.52
C GLU A 92 -4.18 4.24 26.48
N ALA A 93 -5.15 4.04 25.60
CA ALA A 93 -5.51 5.02 24.60
C ALA A 93 -6.23 6.22 25.22
N GLU A 94 -5.87 7.42 24.79
CA GLU A 94 -6.48 8.68 25.25
C GLU A 94 -6.94 9.50 24.04
N ILE A 95 -8.10 10.17 24.16
CA ILE A 95 -8.56 11.12 23.16
C ILE A 95 -8.01 12.50 23.51
N ALA A 96 -7.13 13.01 22.64
CA ALA A 96 -6.56 14.33 22.74
C ALA A 96 -7.31 15.34 21.85
N GLN A 97 -7.34 16.59 22.27
CA GLN A 97 -7.90 17.71 21.51
C GLN A 97 -6.77 18.59 20.97
N SER A 98 -6.81 18.88 19.67
CA SER A 98 -5.94 19.87 19.05
C SER A 98 -6.80 21.05 18.59
N ARG A 99 -6.45 22.25 19.05
CA ARG A 99 -7.20 23.46 18.74
C ARG A 99 -6.37 24.42 17.92
N PHE A 100 -6.90 24.77 16.75
CA PHE A 100 -6.39 25.84 15.89
C PHE A 100 -7.18 27.12 16.16
N ILE A 101 -6.49 28.23 16.33
CA ILE A 101 -7.08 29.54 16.60
C ILE A 101 -6.53 30.54 15.61
N LEU A 102 -7.40 31.06 14.75
CA LEU A 102 -7.06 32.08 13.74
C LEU A 102 -7.39 33.46 14.27
N LYS A 103 -6.42 34.36 14.21
CA LYS A 103 -6.57 35.77 14.58
C LYS A 103 -6.17 36.65 13.41
N ALA A 104 -6.87 37.76 13.24
CA ALA A 104 -6.48 38.87 12.37
C ALA A 104 -6.54 40.17 13.16
N ASP A 105 -5.50 40.98 13.07
CA ASP A 105 -5.34 42.21 13.85
C ASP A 105 -5.64 42.02 15.37
N GLY A 106 -5.21 40.85 15.90
CA GLY A 106 -5.38 40.49 17.31
C GLY A 106 -6.76 39.92 17.70
N ASN A 107 -7.75 39.97 16.82
CA ASN A 107 -9.10 39.44 17.08
C ASN A 107 -9.21 38.00 16.57
N ILE A 108 -9.88 37.12 17.37
CA ILE A 108 -10.16 35.76 16.95
C ILE A 108 -11.30 35.77 15.92
N ILE A 109 -10.99 35.24 14.72
CA ILE A 109 -11.93 35.20 13.59
C ILE A 109 -12.41 33.80 13.24
N ALA A 110 -11.62 32.73 13.57
CA ALA A 110 -12.04 31.34 13.39
C ALA A 110 -11.38 30.42 14.42
N ARG A 111 -12.02 29.26 14.66
CA ARG A 111 -11.47 28.18 15.49
C ARG A 111 -11.79 26.85 14.85
N LEU A 112 -10.85 25.91 14.95
CA LEU A 112 -11.01 24.53 14.50
C LEU A 112 -10.50 23.59 15.58
N ASP A 113 -11.38 22.74 16.12
CA ASP A 113 -11.03 21.68 17.04
C ASP A 113 -10.93 20.35 16.29
N LYS A 114 -9.86 19.59 16.54
CA LYS A 114 -9.64 18.25 15.97
C LYS A 114 -9.31 17.27 17.08
N GLN A 115 -9.93 16.11 17.03
CA GLN A 115 -9.61 14.99 17.92
C GLN A 115 -8.55 14.10 17.31
N ILE A 116 -7.64 13.62 18.15
CA ILE A 116 -6.60 12.64 17.80
C ILE A 116 -6.63 11.57 18.89
N GLU A 117 -6.62 10.33 18.49
CA GLU A 117 -6.46 9.21 19.41
C GLU A 117 -4.96 8.98 19.66
N LEU A 118 -4.51 9.22 20.88
CA LEU A 118 -3.17 8.89 21.34
C LEU A 118 -3.17 7.42 21.78
N LEU A 119 -2.44 6.59 21.07
CA LEU A 119 -2.37 5.16 21.36
C LEU A 119 -1.24 4.85 22.35
N PRO A 120 -1.37 3.79 23.15
CA PRO A 120 -0.27 3.25 23.94
C PRO A 120 0.98 3.03 23.10
N ARG A 121 2.15 3.14 23.73
CA ARG A 121 3.44 2.98 23.05
C ARG A 121 3.56 1.65 22.28
N ASN A 122 2.94 0.60 22.81
CA ASN A 122 2.97 -0.75 22.24
C ASN A 122 1.72 -1.09 21.40
N GLN A 123 0.91 -0.12 21.02
CA GLN A 123 -0.28 -0.36 20.21
C GLN A 123 -0.07 0.08 18.76
N TRP A 124 -0.28 -0.85 17.85
CA TRP A 124 -0.42 -0.55 16.43
C TRP A 124 -1.85 -0.06 16.13
N GLY A 125 -1.98 0.97 15.29
CA GLY A 125 -3.26 1.63 15.01
C GLY A 125 -4.15 0.97 13.97
N GLY A 126 -3.72 -0.17 13.39
CA GLY A 126 -4.46 -0.86 12.32
C GLY A 126 -4.09 -0.36 10.91
N MET A 127 -4.74 -0.96 9.90
CA MET A 127 -4.42 -0.73 8.49
C MET A 127 -4.95 0.60 7.93
N GLY A 128 -5.89 1.23 8.60
CA GLY A 128 -6.56 2.43 8.11
C GLY A 128 -5.65 3.66 7.98
N HIS A 129 -4.49 3.63 8.62
CA HIS A 129 -3.58 4.76 8.64
C HIS A 129 -2.11 4.30 8.76
N MET A 130 -1.36 4.40 7.65
CA MET A 130 0.05 4.05 7.58
C MET A 130 0.34 2.63 8.12
N PRO A 131 -0.19 1.57 7.46
CA PRO A 131 -0.05 0.20 7.93
C PRO A 131 1.41 -0.23 8.07
N GLU A 132 2.31 0.32 7.27
CA GLU A 132 3.74 0.05 7.27
C GLU A 132 4.44 0.39 8.58
N ILE A 133 3.84 1.21 9.44
CA ILE A 133 4.42 1.52 10.76
C ILE A 133 4.47 0.28 11.68
N ILE A 134 3.78 -0.80 11.32
CA ILE A 134 3.90 -2.10 12.01
C ILE A 134 5.35 -2.60 12.03
N ALA A 135 6.15 -2.26 11.02
CA ALA A 135 7.57 -2.60 10.97
C ALA A 135 8.37 -2.02 12.15
N ALA A 136 7.90 -0.93 12.78
CA ALA A 136 8.53 -0.41 13.99
C ALA A 136 8.39 -1.36 15.20
N PHE A 137 7.37 -2.22 15.20
CA PHE A 137 7.14 -3.21 16.25
C PHE A 137 7.91 -4.51 16.04
N VAL A 138 8.58 -4.68 14.90
CA VAL A 138 9.58 -5.73 14.70
C VAL A 138 10.87 -5.26 15.37
N GLN A 139 11.26 -5.90 16.48
CA GLN A 139 12.35 -5.50 17.38
C GLN A 139 13.48 -6.54 17.38
N PRO A 140 14.34 -6.56 16.35
CA PRO A 140 15.37 -7.60 16.20
C PRO A 140 16.45 -7.57 17.29
N ASN A 141 16.70 -6.41 17.89
CA ASN A 141 17.76 -6.22 18.87
C ASN A 141 17.32 -6.49 20.34
N GLU A 142 16.14 -7.06 20.55
CA GLU A 142 15.69 -7.45 21.88
C GLU A 142 16.50 -8.65 22.41
N PRO A 143 16.93 -8.66 23.70
CA PRO A 143 17.71 -9.75 24.27
C PRO A 143 17.05 -11.14 24.12
N ALA A 144 15.73 -11.20 24.18
CA ALA A 144 14.98 -12.45 23.97
C ALA A 144 15.18 -13.00 22.54
N VAL A 145 15.34 -12.15 21.54
CA VAL A 145 15.64 -12.58 20.15
C VAL A 145 17.03 -13.18 20.06
N GLU A 146 18.03 -12.60 20.75
CA GLU A 146 19.41 -13.16 20.79
C GLU A 146 19.43 -14.54 21.42
N GLN A 147 18.70 -14.75 22.52
CA GLN A 147 18.58 -16.06 23.17
C GLN A 147 17.89 -17.08 22.26
N LEU A 148 16.82 -16.67 21.56
CA LEU A 148 16.13 -17.48 20.58
C LEU A 148 17.06 -17.91 19.44
N LEU A 149 17.84 -17.00 18.90
CA LEU A 149 18.79 -17.28 17.84
C LEU A 149 19.94 -18.18 18.31
N LYS A 150 20.39 -18.04 19.56
CA LYS A 150 21.36 -18.98 20.16
C LYS A 150 20.79 -20.41 20.15
N LYS A 151 19.52 -20.57 20.54
CA LYS A 151 18.84 -21.88 20.52
C LYS A 151 18.69 -22.42 19.09
N ALA A 152 18.34 -21.59 18.12
CA ALA A 152 18.28 -21.96 16.70
C ALA A 152 19.66 -22.45 16.18
N ALA A 153 20.74 -21.75 16.55
CA ALA A 153 22.11 -22.18 16.22
C ALA A 153 22.51 -23.51 16.86
N GLU A 154 22.03 -23.80 18.08
CA GLU A 154 22.23 -25.08 18.76
C GLU A 154 21.48 -26.22 18.04
N ILE A 155 20.24 -25.96 17.59
CA ILE A 155 19.46 -26.91 16.79
C ILE A 155 20.17 -27.24 15.49
N LEU A 156 20.68 -26.25 14.75
CA LEU A 156 21.44 -26.47 13.53
C LEU A 156 22.66 -27.37 13.79
N ARG A 157 23.43 -27.09 14.85
CA ARG A 157 24.62 -27.91 15.21
C ARG A 157 24.26 -29.35 15.58
N LYS A 158 23.20 -29.57 16.33
CA LYS A 158 22.71 -30.92 16.68
C LYS A 158 22.40 -31.76 15.42
N HIS A 159 21.99 -31.10 14.31
CA HIS A 159 21.68 -31.77 13.05
C HIS A 159 22.83 -31.73 12.02
N GLY A 160 24.05 -31.48 12.49
CA GLY A 160 25.25 -31.54 11.63
C GLY A 160 25.39 -30.35 10.66
N LYS A 161 24.62 -29.27 10.87
CA LYS A 161 24.71 -28.05 10.09
C LYS A 161 25.65 -27.03 10.75
N SER A 162 26.11 -26.06 9.97
CA SER A 162 26.82 -24.93 10.54
C SER A 162 25.88 -24.14 11.45
N GLY A 163 26.25 -23.96 12.74
CA GLY A 163 25.49 -23.09 13.63
C GLY A 163 25.66 -21.59 13.35
N MET A 164 26.12 -21.21 12.17
CA MET A 164 26.31 -19.81 11.79
C MET A 164 24.99 -19.20 11.31
N LEU A 165 24.66 -18.04 11.90
CA LEU A 165 23.47 -17.26 11.57
C LEU A 165 23.87 -16.22 10.52
N ASN A 166 24.11 -16.67 9.28
CA ASN A 166 24.78 -15.92 8.23
C ASN A 166 23.87 -15.49 7.05
N GLY A 167 22.56 -15.42 7.30
CA GLY A 167 21.57 -14.94 6.32
C GLY A 167 21.60 -15.77 5.04
N TYR A 168 21.83 -15.09 3.92
CA TYR A 168 21.81 -15.70 2.58
C TYR A 168 23.12 -16.34 2.13
N GLN A 169 24.19 -16.37 2.95
CA GLN A 169 25.47 -16.95 2.54
C GLN A 169 25.38 -18.46 2.20
N GLY A 170 24.41 -19.15 2.77
CA GLY A 170 24.12 -20.56 2.45
C GLY A 170 23.19 -20.76 1.25
N GLY A 171 22.90 -19.72 0.48
CA GLY A 171 21.92 -19.72 -0.60
C GLY A 171 20.49 -20.00 -0.12
N PRO A 172 19.54 -20.30 -1.04
CA PRO A 172 18.14 -20.55 -0.71
C PRO A 172 17.95 -21.69 0.29
N LYS A 173 18.76 -22.74 0.19
CA LYS A 173 18.73 -23.89 1.10
C LYS A 173 19.14 -23.49 2.53
N GLY A 174 20.21 -22.70 2.67
CA GLY A 174 20.68 -22.20 3.96
C GLY A 174 19.64 -21.27 4.61
N ALA A 175 19.04 -20.37 3.84
CA ALA A 175 17.98 -19.49 4.31
C ALA A 175 16.75 -20.26 4.81
N TRP A 176 16.35 -21.31 4.08
CA TRP A 176 15.25 -22.19 4.49
C TRP A 176 15.58 -22.95 5.78
N GLU A 177 16.77 -23.55 5.88
CA GLU A 177 17.21 -24.31 7.07
C GLU A 177 17.31 -23.40 8.30
N LEU A 178 17.75 -22.15 8.10
CA LEU A 178 17.80 -21.16 9.18
C LEU A 178 16.40 -20.77 9.66
N ALA A 179 15.44 -20.56 8.76
CA ALA A 179 14.04 -20.32 9.10
C ALA A 179 13.40 -21.53 9.82
N ALA A 180 13.72 -22.76 9.40
CA ALA A 180 13.27 -23.98 10.06
C ALA A 180 13.86 -24.15 11.49
N ALA A 181 15.12 -23.74 11.69
CA ALA A 181 15.72 -23.76 13.02
C ALA A 181 15.08 -22.72 13.96
N ILE A 182 14.76 -21.52 13.44
CA ILE A 182 14.00 -20.49 14.18
C ILE A 182 12.59 -21.00 14.51
N TRP A 183 11.93 -21.67 13.57
CA TRP A 183 10.65 -22.34 13.81
C TRP A 183 10.72 -23.31 14.99
N SER A 184 11.70 -24.20 14.97
CA SER A 184 11.91 -25.18 16.04
C SER A 184 12.24 -24.52 17.38
N ALA A 185 13.03 -23.47 17.38
CA ALA A 185 13.39 -22.72 18.57
C ALA A 185 12.15 -22.04 19.20
N ILE A 186 11.30 -21.37 18.40
CA ILE A 186 10.06 -20.75 18.89
C ILE A 186 9.06 -21.83 19.33
N GLY A 187 8.91 -22.92 18.59
CA GLY A 187 8.04 -24.04 18.98
C GLY A 187 8.41 -24.65 20.34
N SER A 188 9.72 -24.65 20.67
CA SER A 188 10.20 -25.13 21.99
C SER A 188 9.96 -24.16 23.14
N MET A 189 9.50 -22.92 22.89
CA MET A 189 9.12 -21.98 23.97
C MET A 189 7.84 -22.38 24.69
N GLY A 190 7.02 -23.28 24.12
CA GLY A 190 5.79 -23.72 24.75
C GLY A 190 4.75 -22.61 24.89
N LEU A 191 4.64 -21.73 23.89
CA LEU A 191 3.71 -20.60 23.89
C LEU A 191 2.25 -21.06 23.88
N ASP A 192 1.41 -20.39 24.66
CA ASP A 192 -0.03 -20.51 24.61
C ASP A 192 -0.64 -19.43 23.69
N TYR A 193 -1.63 -19.82 22.90
CA TYR A 193 -2.29 -18.90 21.97
C TYR A 193 -3.34 -18.04 22.68
N SER A 194 -3.24 -16.73 22.52
CA SER A 194 -4.25 -15.76 22.95
C SER A 194 -5.00 -15.22 21.74
N LEU A 195 -6.34 -15.24 21.81
CA LEU A 195 -7.15 -14.66 20.73
C LEU A 195 -6.92 -13.15 20.63
N PRO A 196 -6.67 -12.61 19.42
CA PRO A 196 -6.60 -11.17 19.22
C PRO A 196 -7.98 -10.52 19.37
N PRO A 197 -8.06 -9.21 19.58
CA PRO A 197 -9.32 -8.47 19.47
C PRO A 197 -9.98 -8.67 18.09
N ALA A 198 -11.30 -8.64 18.04
CA ALA A 198 -12.02 -8.73 16.77
C ALA A 198 -11.62 -7.56 15.84
N SER A 199 -11.42 -7.86 14.55
CA SER A 199 -11.04 -6.86 13.53
C SER A 199 -9.80 -6.04 13.87
N PHE A 200 -8.82 -6.66 14.55
CA PHE A 200 -7.57 -5.99 14.95
C PHE A 200 -6.80 -5.42 13.76
N GLU A 201 -6.93 -6.01 12.59
CA GLU A 201 -6.33 -5.53 11.35
C GLU A 201 -6.86 -4.15 10.96
N GLN A 202 -8.09 -3.80 11.32
CA GLN A 202 -8.70 -2.49 11.06
C GLN A 202 -8.51 -1.51 12.23
N THR A 203 -8.79 -1.97 13.45
CA THR A 203 -8.82 -1.13 14.65
C THR A 203 -7.47 -1.00 15.35
N GLY A 204 -6.58 -1.97 15.11
CA GLY A 204 -5.30 -2.11 15.78
C GLY A 204 -5.39 -2.93 17.07
N GLN A 205 -4.23 -3.27 17.61
CA GLN A 205 -4.11 -3.97 18.90
C GLN A 205 -2.80 -3.62 19.61
N LYS A 206 -2.76 -3.87 20.92
CA LYS A 206 -1.51 -3.90 21.68
C LYS A 206 -0.66 -5.09 21.24
N ILE A 207 0.62 -4.87 21.09
CA ILE A 207 1.63 -5.84 20.66
C ILE A 207 2.58 -6.11 21.82
N ARG A 208 2.84 -7.37 22.10
CA ARG A 208 3.87 -7.79 23.04
C ARG A 208 5.22 -7.77 22.35
N ASN A 209 6.21 -7.17 22.99
CA ASN A 209 7.60 -7.27 22.52
C ASN A 209 8.15 -8.69 22.76
N PRO A 210 9.29 -9.07 22.14
CA PRO A 210 9.87 -10.41 22.29
C PRO A 210 10.13 -10.82 23.74
N GLY A 211 10.58 -9.87 24.61
CA GLY A 211 10.79 -10.11 26.03
C GLY A 211 9.49 -10.45 26.77
N GLN A 212 8.44 -9.66 26.54
CA GLN A 212 7.12 -9.91 27.14
C GLN A 212 6.51 -11.23 26.69
N ILE A 213 6.74 -11.67 25.44
CA ILE A 213 6.31 -12.98 24.95
C ILE A 213 7.06 -14.09 25.70
N ALA A 214 8.39 -13.94 25.85
CA ALA A 214 9.20 -14.93 26.55
C ALA A 214 8.84 -15.05 28.03
N ASP A 215 8.58 -13.93 28.71
CA ASP A 215 8.24 -13.90 30.14
C ASP A 215 6.82 -14.41 30.41
N ALA A 216 5.84 -14.05 29.57
CA ALA A 216 4.45 -14.40 29.76
C ALA A 216 4.07 -15.79 29.22
N GLY A 217 4.79 -16.31 28.25
CA GLY A 217 4.46 -17.56 27.56
C GLY A 217 3.14 -17.52 26.76
N ILE A 218 2.60 -16.32 26.49
CA ILE A 218 1.33 -16.12 25.80
C ILE A 218 1.51 -15.14 24.64
N ALA A 219 0.93 -15.45 23.47
CA ALA A 219 1.04 -14.59 22.30
C ALA A 219 -0.20 -14.68 21.37
N THR A 220 -0.51 -13.58 20.71
CA THR A 220 -1.49 -13.54 19.61
C THR A 220 -0.84 -13.90 18.27
N CYS A 221 -1.63 -14.08 17.21
CA CYS A 221 -1.09 -14.32 15.85
C CYS A 221 -0.14 -13.20 15.42
N MET A 222 -0.44 -11.94 15.76
CA MET A 222 0.41 -10.80 15.44
C MET A 222 1.71 -10.82 16.25
N ASP A 223 1.64 -11.06 17.56
CA ASP A 223 2.82 -11.13 18.42
C ASP A 223 3.81 -12.19 17.89
N ILE A 224 3.30 -13.40 17.55
CA ILE A 224 4.12 -14.49 17.03
C ILE A 224 4.69 -14.13 15.65
N THR A 225 3.88 -13.54 14.77
CA THR A 225 4.35 -13.10 13.44
C THR A 225 5.48 -12.10 13.54
N LEU A 226 5.35 -11.10 14.41
CA LEU A 226 6.41 -10.09 14.60
C LEU A 226 7.65 -10.65 15.30
N LEU A 227 7.49 -11.63 16.20
CA LEU A 227 8.61 -12.37 16.79
C LEU A 227 9.41 -13.13 15.72
N PHE A 228 8.73 -13.83 14.80
CA PHE A 228 9.39 -14.46 13.65
C PHE A 228 10.09 -13.44 12.79
N CYS A 229 9.43 -12.33 12.45
CA CYS A 229 10.06 -11.25 11.66
C CYS A 229 11.31 -10.71 12.37
N ALA A 230 11.28 -10.51 13.69
CA ALA A 230 12.42 -10.03 14.45
C ALA A 230 13.59 -11.03 14.43
N ALA A 231 13.34 -12.31 14.64
CA ALA A 231 14.37 -13.35 14.62
C ALA A 231 14.98 -13.54 13.21
N LEU A 232 14.14 -13.53 12.18
CA LEU A 232 14.59 -13.63 10.78
C LEU A 232 15.42 -12.41 10.37
N GLU A 233 14.98 -11.20 10.71
CA GLU A 233 15.73 -9.98 10.43
C GLU A 233 17.09 -9.97 11.14
N GLN A 234 17.13 -10.35 12.42
CA GLN A 234 18.36 -10.35 13.20
C GLN A 234 19.42 -11.33 12.67
N CYS A 235 19.01 -12.44 12.06
CA CYS A 235 19.95 -13.37 11.42
C CYS A 235 20.27 -13.03 9.95
N GLY A 236 19.80 -11.89 9.44
CA GLY A 236 20.12 -11.36 8.11
C GLY A 236 19.22 -11.90 6.99
N LEU A 237 18.03 -12.39 7.31
CA LEU A 237 17.00 -12.74 6.33
C LEU A 237 15.97 -11.60 6.19
N ASN A 238 15.28 -11.56 5.06
CA ASN A 238 14.28 -10.53 4.74
C ASN A 238 12.86 -11.06 4.98
N PRO A 239 12.25 -10.75 6.15
CA PRO A 239 10.91 -11.24 6.49
C PRO A 239 9.80 -10.34 5.95
N LEU A 240 8.59 -10.94 5.88
CA LEU A 240 7.33 -10.26 5.62
C LEU A 240 6.34 -10.54 6.75
N ALA A 241 5.58 -9.51 7.12
CA ALA A 241 4.37 -9.67 7.91
C ALA A 241 3.15 -9.64 6.98
N VAL A 242 2.37 -10.70 6.97
CA VAL A 242 1.25 -10.89 6.04
C VAL A 242 -0.06 -10.87 6.82
N PHE A 243 -1.01 -10.08 6.37
CA PHE A 243 -2.29 -9.90 7.02
C PHE A 243 -3.44 -10.40 6.16
N THR A 244 -4.29 -11.19 6.78
CA THR A 244 -5.58 -11.59 6.24
C THR A 244 -6.66 -11.17 7.23
N ARG A 245 -7.91 -11.23 6.85
CA ARG A 245 -9.02 -10.84 7.72
C ARG A 245 -8.96 -11.59 9.05
N GLY A 246 -8.80 -10.86 10.15
CA GLY A 246 -8.72 -11.40 11.51
C GLY A 246 -7.49 -12.27 11.79
N HIS A 247 -6.43 -12.21 10.95
CA HIS A 247 -5.27 -13.07 11.13
C HIS A 247 -3.97 -12.48 10.58
N ALA A 248 -2.84 -12.91 11.14
CA ALA A 248 -1.50 -12.58 10.68
C ALA A 248 -0.63 -13.83 10.58
N LEU A 249 0.24 -13.87 9.56
CA LEU A 249 1.23 -14.93 9.32
C LEU A 249 2.53 -14.32 8.79
N ALA A 250 3.61 -15.09 8.78
CA ALA A 250 4.90 -14.61 8.32
C ALA A 250 5.28 -15.16 6.94
N GLY A 251 6.14 -14.40 6.27
CA GLY A 251 6.87 -14.86 5.10
C GLY A 251 8.35 -14.55 5.26
N VAL A 252 9.19 -15.22 4.47
CA VAL A 252 10.62 -14.91 4.38
C VAL A 252 11.14 -15.19 2.97
N TRP A 253 11.95 -14.27 2.46
CA TRP A 253 12.64 -14.47 1.21
C TRP A 253 13.72 -15.55 1.38
N LEU A 254 13.86 -16.40 0.37
CA LEU A 254 14.94 -17.41 0.29
C LEU A 254 16.17 -16.88 -0.45
N LYS A 255 16.06 -15.72 -1.04
CA LYS A 255 17.12 -14.95 -1.73
C LYS A 255 17.20 -13.56 -1.11
N ASP A 256 18.35 -12.90 -1.23
CA ASP A 256 18.52 -11.52 -0.74
C ASP A 256 17.78 -10.52 -1.65
N GLU A 257 16.47 -10.59 -1.60
CA GLU A 257 15.54 -9.74 -2.36
C GLU A 257 14.53 -9.08 -1.42
N GLU A 258 13.85 -8.05 -1.93
CA GLU A 258 12.71 -7.40 -1.30
C GLU A 258 11.69 -6.98 -2.36
N PHE A 259 10.47 -6.64 -1.93
CA PHE A 259 9.50 -6.02 -2.82
C PHE A 259 9.85 -4.56 -3.11
N THR A 260 9.40 -4.04 -4.26
CA THR A 260 9.61 -2.64 -4.65
C THR A 260 8.85 -1.64 -3.77
N THR A 261 7.79 -2.09 -3.08
CA THR A 261 6.96 -1.29 -2.17
C THR A 261 6.95 -1.92 -0.78
N VAL A 262 6.83 -1.10 0.27
CA VAL A 262 6.69 -1.60 1.65
C VAL A 262 5.38 -2.34 1.83
N VAL A 263 4.29 -1.76 1.31
CA VAL A 263 2.95 -2.34 1.39
C VAL A 263 2.65 -3.08 0.09
N ILE A 264 2.40 -4.36 0.20
CA ILE A 264 2.00 -5.24 -0.90
C ILE A 264 0.51 -5.51 -0.74
N ASP A 265 -0.32 -4.92 -1.58
CA ASP A 265 -1.77 -5.06 -1.61
C ASP A 265 -2.26 -6.04 -2.71
N ASP A 266 -1.33 -6.58 -3.50
CA ASP A 266 -1.60 -7.61 -4.51
C ASP A 266 -1.12 -8.99 -4.03
N ILE A 267 -2.06 -9.85 -3.65
CA ILE A 267 -1.80 -11.24 -3.25
C ILE A 267 -1.09 -12.04 -4.34
N THR A 268 -1.29 -11.68 -5.63
CA THR A 268 -0.69 -12.42 -6.74
C THR A 268 0.82 -12.24 -6.79
N ALA A 269 1.32 -11.10 -6.30
CA ALA A 269 2.76 -10.87 -6.16
C ALA A 269 3.39 -11.86 -5.16
N LEU A 270 2.73 -12.13 -4.02
CA LEU A 270 3.18 -13.13 -3.06
C LEU A 270 3.12 -14.54 -3.62
N ARG A 271 1.97 -14.93 -4.22
CA ARG A 271 1.79 -16.27 -4.82
C ARG A 271 2.83 -16.55 -5.91
N LYS A 272 3.25 -15.51 -6.62
CA LYS A 272 4.29 -15.65 -7.64
C LYS A 272 5.60 -16.09 -7.03
N ARG A 273 6.08 -15.31 -6.09
CA ARG A 273 7.37 -15.53 -5.46
C ARG A 273 7.38 -16.87 -4.73
N GLU A 274 6.26 -17.25 -4.12
CA GLU A 274 6.08 -18.56 -3.50
C GLU A 274 6.17 -19.70 -4.54
N LYS A 275 5.44 -19.62 -5.68
CA LYS A 275 5.50 -20.63 -6.74
C LYS A 275 6.87 -20.77 -7.38
N LEU A 276 7.65 -19.69 -7.43
CA LEU A 276 9.03 -19.69 -7.90
C LEU A 276 10.02 -20.20 -6.82
N LYS A 277 9.53 -20.52 -5.63
CA LYS A 277 10.35 -20.91 -4.47
C LYS A 277 11.39 -19.83 -4.10
N GLU A 278 11.09 -18.58 -4.36
CA GLU A 278 11.91 -17.42 -3.97
C GLU A 278 11.51 -16.89 -2.60
N LEU A 279 10.26 -17.15 -2.20
CA LEU A 279 9.63 -16.73 -0.95
C LEU A 279 8.87 -17.92 -0.36
N ILE A 280 8.92 -18.10 0.95
CA ILE A 280 8.04 -19.00 1.68
C ILE A 280 7.11 -18.21 2.60
N LEU A 281 5.89 -18.73 2.75
CA LEU A 281 4.84 -18.18 3.60
C LEU A 281 4.40 -19.28 4.57
N PHE A 282 4.35 -19.00 5.85
CA PHE A 282 4.07 -20.00 6.85
C PHE A 282 3.16 -19.50 7.95
N GLU A 283 2.29 -20.41 8.43
CA GLU A 283 1.32 -20.16 9.49
C GLU A 283 2.01 -20.16 10.86
N THR A 284 2.20 -18.99 11.45
CA THR A 284 3.00 -18.80 12.64
C THR A 284 2.35 -19.35 13.91
N THR A 285 1.01 -19.36 13.99
CA THR A 285 0.29 -19.78 15.21
C THR A 285 0.40 -21.27 15.48
N LEU A 286 0.81 -22.08 14.49
CA LEU A 286 1.00 -23.51 14.69
C LEU A 286 2.10 -23.85 15.70
N VAL A 287 3.02 -22.93 16.02
CA VAL A 287 4.02 -23.14 17.09
C VAL A 287 3.41 -23.26 18.48
N THR A 288 2.14 -22.88 18.65
CA THR A 288 1.40 -23.03 19.92
C THR A 288 0.73 -24.39 20.07
N ASN A 289 0.73 -25.22 19.01
CA ASN A 289 0.17 -26.56 19.08
C ASN A 289 1.11 -27.51 19.79
N ARG A 290 0.54 -28.52 20.48
CA ARG A 290 1.29 -29.55 21.18
C ARG A 290 0.82 -30.95 20.73
N PRO A 291 1.65 -31.71 20.01
CA PRO A 291 3.02 -31.41 19.58
C PRO A 291 3.07 -30.30 18.53
N CYS A 292 4.17 -29.52 18.48
CA CYS A 292 4.39 -28.50 17.47
C CYS A 292 4.52 -29.16 16.08
N PRO A 293 3.73 -28.73 15.08
CA PRO A 293 3.83 -29.26 13.72
C PRO A 293 5.18 -28.94 13.07
N SER A 294 5.50 -29.67 12.02
CA SER A 294 6.71 -29.41 11.24
C SER A 294 6.66 -28.08 10.49
N PHE A 295 7.83 -27.53 10.14
CA PHE A 295 7.90 -26.29 9.39
C PHE A 295 7.27 -26.41 7.99
N LYS A 296 7.42 -27.57 7.32
CA LYS A 296 6.75 -27.85 6.05
C LYS A 296 5.23 -27.79 6.16
N GLN A 297 4.67 -28.35 7.24
CA GLN A 297 3.23 -28.26 7.50
C GLN A 297 2.78 -26.81 7.72
N ALA A 298 3.61 -26.00 8.40
CA ALA A 298 3.31 -24.58 8.57
C ALA A 298 3.31 -23.82 7.23
N ILE A 299 4.26 -24.14 6.34
CA ILE A 299 4.30 -23.59 4.98
C ILE A 299 3.05 -23.99 4.19
N GLU A 300 2.67 -25.27 4.21
CA GLU A 300 1.46 -25.76 3.52
C GLU A 300 0.18 -25.04 3.98
N VAL A 301 0.06 -24.77 5.30
CA VAL A 301 -1.08 -24.04 5.85
C VAL A 301 -1.02 -22.57 5.44
N GLY A 302 0.14 -21.93 5.49
CA GLY A 302 0.35 -20.55 5.08
C GLY A 302 -0.02 -20.34 3.59
N VAL A 303 0.45 -21.21 2.72
CA VAL A 303 0.11 -21.17 1.28
C VAL A 303 -1.39 -21.35 1.03
N ARG A 304 -2.05 -22.27 1.76
CA ARG A 304 -3.50 -22.47 1.67
C ARG A 304 -4.32 -21.24 2.08
N ARG A 305 -3.82 -20.44 3.04
CA ARG A 305 -4.49 -19.19 3.44
C ARG A 305 -4.47 -18.12 2.32
N LEU A 306 -3.50 -18.20 1.43
CA LEU A 306 -3.36 -17.29 0.29
C LEU A 306 -3.84 -17.91 -1.03
N SER A 307 -4.58 -19.02 -0.98
CA SER A 307 -5.16 -19.66 -2.16
C SER A 307 -6.17 -18.75 -2.88
N GLU A 308 -6.46 -19.06 -4.15
CA GLU A 308 -7.38 -18.25 -4.98
C GLU A 308 -8.79 -18.14 -4.36
N ASN A 309 -9.25 -19.18 -3.69
CA ASN A 309 -10.55 -19.18 -3.02
C ASN A 309 -10.61 -18.25 -1.80
N LYS A 310 -9.45 -17.84 -1.25
CA LYS A 310 -9.31 -16.96 -0.09
C LYS A 310 -8.75 -15.58 -0.43
N GLU A 311 -8.74 -15.23 -1.70
CA GLU A 311 -8.24 -13.93 -2.17
C GLU A 311 -8.95 -12.74 -1.51
N LYS A 312 -10.24 -12.89 -1.21
CA LYS A 312 -11.05 -11.85 -0.54
C LYS A 312 -10.68 -11.62 0.94
N ASP A 313 -10.00 -12.59 1.53
CA ASP A 313 -9.57 -12.50 2.94
C ASP A 313 -8.19 -11.83 3.07
N PHE A 314 -7.43 -11.71 1.98
CA PHE A 314 -6.15 -11.04 1.98
C PHE A 314 -6.33 -9.53 2.13
N GLU A 315 -5.62 -8.92 3.07
CA GLU A 315 -5.63 -7.48 3.29
C GLU A 315 -4.39 -6.84 2.70
N LEU A 316 -3.20 -7.19 3.19
CA LEU A 316 -1.91 -6.70 2.70
C LEU A 316 -0.75 -7.52 3.29
N ALA A 317 0.45 -7.32 2.74
CA ALA A 317 1.70 -7.73 3.38
C ALA A 317 2.64 -6.53 3.53
N ILE A 318 3.50 -6.58 4.54
CA ILE A 318 4.53 -5.58 4.80
C ILE A 318 5.89 -6.23 4.63
N ASP A 319 6.70 -5.70 3.72
CA ASP A 319 8.10 -6.08 3.55
C ASP A 319 8.95 -5.31 4.57
N ILE A 320 9.50 -6.04 5.54
CA ILE A 320 10.25 -5.43 6.64
C ILE A 320 11.57 -4.86 6.15
N ARG A 321 12.26 -5.54 5.23
CA ARG A 321 13.49 -5.03 4.62
C ARG A 321 13.24 -3.70 3.91
N ARG A 322 12.19 -3.65 3.08
CA ARG A 322 11.82 -2.43 2.37
C ARG A 322 11.41 -1.31 3.32
N ALA A 323 10.73 -1.62 4.41
CA ALA A 323 10.41 -0.65 5.46
C ALA A 323 11.68 -0.05 6.10
N ARG A 324 12.72 -0.86 6.35
CA ARG A 324 14.02 -0.37 6.85
C ARG A 324 14.71 0.56 5.85
N LEU A 325 14.67 0.23 4.57
CA LEU A 325 15.20 1.08 3.50
C LEU A 325 14.46 2.44 3.44
N GLN A 326 13.17 2.47 3.77
CA GLN A 326 12.39 3.70 3.94
C GLN A 326 12.54 4.33 5.35
N ARG A 327 13.56 3.92 6.10
CA ARG A 327 13.92 4.47 7.41
C ARG A 327 12.89 4.25 8.52
N ILE A 328 11.98 3.29 8.39
CA ILE A 328 11.14 2.88 9.52
C ILE A 328 12.02 2.05 10.47
N LYS A 329 12.39 2.65 11.59
CA LYS A 329 13.25 2.06 12.62
C LYS A 329 12.43 1.27 13.63
N PRO A 330 13.01 0.21 14.25
CA PRO A 330 12.39 -0.47 15.37
C PRO A 330 12.12 0.48 16.53
N LEU A 331 11.06 0.22 17.29
CA LEU A 331 10.83 0.89 18.56
C LEU A 331 12.02 0.66 19.50
N ALA A 332 12.40 1.71 20.24
CA ALA A 332 13.42 1.57 21.24
C ALA A 332 12.99 0.59 22.33
N SER A 333 13.87 -0.34 22.68
CA SER A 333 13.67 -1.27 23.79
C SER A 333 13.42 -0.51 25.09
N GLU A 334 12.51 -1.03 25.92
CA GLU A 334 12.48 -0.62 27.32
C GLU A 334 13.76 -1.12 27.96
N GLN A 335 14.56 -0.22 28.56
CA GLN A 335 15.67 -0.67 29.38
C GLN A 335 15.10 -1.52 30.52
N ALA A 336 15.20 -2.84 30.36
CA ALA A 336 14.83 -3.76 31.41
C ALA A 336 15.74 -3.51 32.59
N VAL A 337 15.15 -3.09 33.71
CA VAL A 337 15.86 -2.89 34.99
C VAL A 337 16.45 -4.21 35.52
N ASN A 338 15.97 -5.36 34.99
CA ASN A 338 16.53 -6.70 35.16
C ASN A 338 16.21 -7.56 33.92
N PRO A 339 17.21 -8.09 33.20
CA PRO A 339 16.97 -9.07 32.14
C PRO A 339 16.66 -10.43 32.82
N SER A 340 15.43 -10.64 33.22
CA SER A 340 14.96 -11.95 33.70
C SER A 340 14.39 -12.85 32.59
N GLY A 341 14.57 -12.48 31.33
CA GLY A 341 14.12 -13.26 30.19
C GLY A 341 14.89 -14.58 30.04
N GLN A 342 14.82 -15.45 31.02
CA GLN A 342 15.17 -16.85 30.87
C GLN A 342 13.93 -17.59 30.36
N PHE A 343 14.03 -18.16 29.16
CA PHE A 343 13.01 -19.08 28.69
C PHE A 343 12.85 -20.19 29.74
N SER A 344 11.65 -20.30 30.30
CA SER A 344 11.32 -21.40 31.20
C SER A 344 11.39 -22.70 30.38
N GLU A 345 12.41 -23.51 30.64
CA GLU A 345 12.45 -24.88 30.12
C GLU A 345 11.37 -25.66 30.86
N THR A 346 10.23 -25.87 30.23
CA THR A 346 9.28 -26.86 30.68
C THR A 346 9.87 -28.25 30.44
N GLU A 347 9.94 -29.09 31.49
CA GLU A 347 10.56 -30.43 31.49
C GLU A 347 9.93 -31.44 30.51
N GLU A 348 8.88 -31.13 29.82
CA GLU A 348 8.34 -31.90 28.71
C GLU A 348 8.93 -31.43 27.38
N ASN A 349 10.18 -31.80 27.14
CA ASN A 349 10.91 -31.57 25.91
C ASN A 349 10.35 -32.37 24.73
N LEU A 350 9.24 -31.94 24.16
CA LEU A 350 8.91 -32.25 22.79
C LEU A 350 9.67 -31.31 21.89
N GLU A 351 10.98 -31.57 21.66
CA GLU A 351 11.76 -30.81 20.69
C GLU A 351 11.07 -30.92 19.31
N PRO A 352 10.66 -29.79 18.70
CA PRO A 352 10.15 -29.83 17.35
C PRO A 352 11.23 -30.42 16.43
N ILE A 353 10.84 -31.33 15.57
CA ILE A 353 11.77 -32.02 14.66
C ILE A 353 12.28 -30.96 13.66
N PHE A 354 13.59 -30.72 13.68
CA PHE A 354 14.25 -29.93 12.64
C PHE A 354 14.13 -30.66 11.31
N GLU A 355 13.75 -29.93 10.27
CA GLU A 355 13.59 -30.46 8.92
C GLU A 355 14.69 -29.91 8.00
N GLU A 356 15.18 -30.77 7.10
CA GLU A 356 16.06 -30.33 6.02
C GLU A 356 15.27 -29.68 4.89
N ALA A 357 15.92 -28.70 4.22
CA ALA A 357 15.34 -28.03 3.09
C ALA A 357 14.92 -29.02 1.97
N PRO A 358 13.75 -28.79 1.33
CA PRO A 358 13.40 -29.50 0.11
C PRO A 358 14.35 -29.11 -1.03
N ASP A 359 14.24 -29.79 -2.17
CA ASP A 359 14.93 -29.37 -3.39
C ASP A 359 14.45 -27.97 -3.79
N LEU A 360 15.34 -27.01 -3.63
CA LEU A 360 15.16 -25.62 -4.05
C LEU A 360 15.99 -25.37 -5.31
N PRO A 361 15.53 -24.48 -6.21
CA PRO A 361 16.34 -24.09 -7.38
C PRO A 361 17.66 -23.50 -6.87
N ASP A 362 18.78 -24.08 -7.30
CA ASP A 362 20.07 -23.47 -7.10
C ASP A 362 20.11 -22.13 -7.86
N ASP A 363 20.78 -21.14 -7.31
CA ASP A 363 21.16 -19.96 -8.07
C ASP A 363 22.21 -20.38 -9.11
N GLU A 364 21.75 -20.95 -10.23
CA GLU A 364 22.62 -21.02 -11.39
C GLU A 364 22.97 -19.58 -11.75
N ILE A 365 24.19 -19.20 -11.39
CA ILE A 365 24.87 -18.06 -12.02
C ILE A 365 24.83 -18.40 -13.50
N VAL A 366 23.91 -17.78 -14.23
CA VAL A 366 23.86 -17.87 -15.69
C VAL A 366 25.15 -17.21 -16.17
N HIS A 367 26.20 -18.00 -16.27
CA HIS A 367 27.36 -17.64 -17.06
C HIS A 367 26.85 -17.40 -18.49
N GLN A 368 26.69 -16.13 -18.83
CA GLN A 368 26.40 -15.69 -20.18
C GLN A 368 27.47 -16.32 -21.10
N LYS A 369 27.08 -17.38 -21.80
CA LYS A 369 27.83 -17.79 -22.98
C LYS A 369 27.76 -16.63 -23.97
N ASP A 370 28.95 -16.10 -24.27
CA ASP A 370 29.19 -15.13 -25.31
C ASP A 370 28.44 -15.50 -26.60
N ILE A 371 27.37 -14.77 -26.88
CA ILE A 371 26.81 -14.73 -28.23
C ILE A 371 27.44 -13.51 -28.91
N ARG A 372 28.40 -13.82 -29.78
CA ARG A 372 29.04 -12.80 -30.61
C ARG A 372 28.04 -12.19 -31.59
N SER A 373 28.02 -10.88 -31.57
CA SER A 373 27.74 -9.92 -32.64
C SER A 373 26.54 -10.13 -33.56
N SER A 374 25.51 -9.36 -33.33
CA SER A 374 24.72 -8.71 -34.35
C SER A 374 24.34 -7.29 -33.82
N GLU A 375 24.25 -6.37 -34.73
CA GLU A 375 24.15 -4.94 -34.67
C GLU A 375 23.58 -4.29 -33.39
N THR A 376 24.15 -3.15 -33.00
CA THR A 376 23.88 -2.43 -31.73
C THR A 376 22.42 -2.10 -31.50
N ARG A 377 21.60 -1.99 -32.54
CA ARG A 377 20.14 -1.82 -32.49
C ARG A 377 19.44 -3.07 -31.98
N ASP A 378 19.79 -4.25 -32.48
CA ASP A 378 19.18 -5.52 -32.03
C ASP A 378 19.48 -5.85 -30.56
N ARG A 379 20.60 -5.33 -30.02
CA ARG A 379 20.93 -5.49 -28.59
C ARG A 379 20.08 -4.61 -27.70
N LEU A 380 19.83 -3.36 -28.07
CA LEU A 380 18.95 -2.44 -27.35
C LEU A 380 17.51 -2.97 -27.33
N ASP A 381 17.00 -3.42 -28.47
CA ASP A 381 15.69 -4.01 -28.60
C ASP A 381 15.57 -5.33 -27.82
N SER A 382 16.62 -6.15 -27.82
CA SER A 382 16.67 -7.39 -27.03
C SER A 382 16.73 -7.10 -25.53
N TRP A 383 17.42 -6.05 -25.09
CA TRP A 383 17.46 -5.64 -23.69
C TRP A 383 16.14 -5.00 -23.25
N GLN A 384 15.53 -4.16 -24.07
CA GLN A 384 14.20 -3.60 -23.79
C GLN A 384 13.16 -4.70 -23.65
N ARG A 385 13.18 -5.73 -24.51
CA ARG A 385 12.30 -6.90 -24.43
C ARG A 385 12.53 -7.74 -23.17
N LYS A 386 13.78 -7.92 -22.74
CA LYS A 386 14.10 -8.63 -21.49
C LYS A 386 13.67 -7.86 -20.22
N LEU A 387 13.55 -6.54 -20.31
CA LEU A 387 13.06 -5.69 -19.23
C LEU A 387 11.52 -5.65 -19.13
N LEU A 388 10.80 -6.07 -20.19
CA LEU A 388 9.35 -6.16 -20.17
C LEU A 388 8.91 -7.45 -19.47
N ASP A 389 8.19 -7.30 -18.35
CA ASP A 389 7.54 -8.45 -17.71
C ASP A 389 6.32 -8.88 -18.54
N LEU A 390 6.50 -9.91 -19.39
CA LEU A 390 5.43 -10.48 -20.23
C LEU A 390 4.57 -11.50 -19.48
N THR A 391 4.70 -11.61 -18.17
CA THR A 391 3.85 -12.54 -17.41
C THR A 391 2.49 -11.92 -17.11
N LEU A 392 1.46 -12.76 -16.93
CA LEU A 392 0.08 -12.36 -16.52
C LEU A 392 0.00 -11.67 -15.15
N ARG A 393 1.12 -11.31 -14.58
CA ARG A 393 1.27 -10.59 -13.32
C ARG A 393 1.45 -9.11 -13.53
N ASN A 394 1.94 -8.76 -14.72
CA ASN A 394 2.02 -7.38 -15.13
C ASN A 394 0.60 -6.82 -15.25
N SER A 395 0.30 -5.76 -14.51
CA SER A 395 -0.99 -5.07 -14.58
C SER A 395 -1.30 -4.52 -15.99
N LEU A 396 -0.26 -4.37 -16.82
CA LEU A 396 -0.40 -4.00 -18.23
C LEU A 396 -0.92 -5.14 -19.12
N LEU A 397 -0.91 -6.39 -18.64
CA LEU A 397 -1.46 -7.56 -19.33
C LEU A 397 -2.71 -8.14 -18.64
N ASN A 398 -2.78 -7.99 -17.34
CA ASN A 398 -3.86 -8.51 -16.50
C ASN A 398 -4.27 -7.44 -15.49
N PHE A 399 -4.90 -6.40 -16.00
CA PHE A 399 -5.39 -5.28 -15.21
C PHE A 399 -6.47 -5.72 -14.22
N ARG A 400 -6.29 -5.33 -12.96
CA ARG A 400 -7.23 -5.61 -11.88
C ARG A 400 -7.61 -4.32 -11.18
N THR A 401 -8.85 -4.23 -10.77
CA THR A 401 -9.34 -3.12 -9.96
C THR A 401 -8.83 -3.26 -8.53
N THR A 402 -7.81 -2.47 -8.18
CA THR A 402 -7.25 -2.38 -6.82
C THR A 402 -7.71 -1.08 -6.14
N LYS A 403 -7.36 -0.88 -4.87
CA LYS A 403 -7.62 0.40 -4.17
C LYS A 403 -6.94 1.61 -4.83
N ARG A 404 -5.89 1.37 -5.63
CA ARG A 404 -5.16 2.40 -6.41
C ARG A 404 -5.72 2.64 -7.81
N VAL A 405 -6.86 2.08 -8.10
CA VAL A 405 -7.56 2.26 -9.37
C VAL A 405 -8.88 2.96 -9.12
N VAL A 406 -9.11 4.04 -9.84
CA VAL A 406 -10.40 4.74 -9.85
C VAL A 406 -11.03 4.57 -11.23
N LYS A 407 -12.16 3.88 -11.28
CA LYS A 407 -12.92 3.73 -12.53
C LYS A 407 -13.74 5.00 -12.77
N LEU A 408 -13.45 5.68 -13.88
CA LEU A 408 -14.21 6.84 -14.33
C LEU A 408 -15.40 6.38 -15.19
N ASP A 409 -16.52 7.07 -15.05
CA ASP A 409 -17.65 6.89 -15.95
C ASP A 409 -17.33 7.71 -17.22
N ALA A 410 -16.84 7.05 -18.26
CA ALA A 410 -16.36 7.64 -19.50
C ALA A 410 -17.33 7.37 -20.66
N PRO A 411 -18.38 8.20 -20.82
CA PRO A 411 -19.38 8.01 -21.89
C PRO A 411 -18.80 8.23 -23.29
N ASP A 412 -17.75 9.05 -23.37
CA ASP A 412 -17.02 9.37 -24.59
C ASP A 412 -15.52 9.52 -24.25
N PRO A 413 -14.75 8.42 -24.34
CA PRO A 413 -13.32 8.44 -24.04
C PRO A 413 -12.49 9.33 -24.97
N GLY A 414 -12.84 9.44 -26.26
CA GLY A 414 -12.18 10.35 -27.20
C GLY A 414 -12.28 11.79 -26.73
N LYS A 415 -13.49 12.24 -26.42
CA LYS A 415 -13.73 13.58 -25.91
C LYS A 415 -13.00 13.90 -24.59
N ILE A 416 -12.80 12.89 -23.73
CA ILE A 416 -12.00 13.07 -22.49
C ILE A 416 -10.54 13.32 -22.86
N GLU A 417 -10.00 12.58 -23.82
CA GLU A 417 -8.63 12.75 -24.30
C GLU A 417 -8.45 14.09 -24.98
N ASP A 418 -9.35 14.48 -25.90
CA ASP A 418 -9.32 15.78 -26.57
C ASP A 418 -9.28 16.95 -25.58
N LEU A 419 -10.14 16.93 -24.57
CA LEU A 419 -10.16 17.97 -23.54
C LEU A 419 -8.85 18.03 -22.75
N LEU A 420 -8.23 16.89 -22.45
CA LEU A 420 -6.94 16.84 -21.78
C LEU A 420 -5.81 17.32 -22.69
N ALA A 421 -5.80 16.91 -23.95
CA ALA A 421 -4.82 17.31 -24.97
C ALA A 421 -4.88 18.82 -25.23
N ASP A 422 -6.08 19.42 -25.26
CA ASP A 422 -6.30 20.87 -25.33
C ASP A 422 -5.88 21.62 -24.05
N GLY A 423 -5.34 20.92 -23.05
CA GLY A 423 -4.83 21.49 -21.80
C GLY A 423 -5.91 21.80 -20.76
N HIS A 424 -7.13 21.30 -20.95
CA HIS A 424 -8.19 21.47 -19.96
C HIS A 424 -7.93 20.64 -18.71
N VAL A 425 -8.46 21.14 -17.59
CA VAL A 425 -8.42 20.49 -16.28
C VAL A 425 -9.79 19.91 -15.98
N LEU A 426 -9.87 18.60 -15.77
CA LEU A 426 -11.12 17.89 -15.52
C LEU A 426 -11.30 17.63 -14.03
N LYS A 427 -12.43 18.02 -13.45
CA LYS A 427 -12.75 17.83 -12.04
C LYS A 427 -13.36 16.46 -11.82
N ILE A 428 -12.88 15.74 -10.80
CA ILE A 428 -13.41 14.41 -10.46
C ILE A 428 -14.51 14.57 -9.41
N LEU A 429 -15.69 14.06 -9.73
CA LEU A 429 -16.89 14.11 -8.89
C LEU A 429 -17.28 12.73 -8.39
N PRO A 430 -17.70 12.60 -7.11
CA PRO A 430 -18.29 11.37 -6.61
C PRO A 430 -19.66 11.11 -7.24
N ARG A 431 -20.18 9.92 -7.04
CA ARG A 431 -21.58 9.61 -7.27
C ARG A 431 -22.45 10.67 -6.56
N PRO A 432 -23.46 11.26 -7.25
CA PRO A 432 -24.31 12.24 -6.60
C PRO A 432 -25.04 11.62 -5.41
N ASP A 433 -24.92 12.26 -4.23
CA ASP A 433 -25.71 11.92 -3.06
C ASP A 433 -27.14 12.45 -3.25
N LEU A 434 -28.09 11.58 -3.43
CA LEU A 434 -29.51 11.91 -3.51
C LEU A 434 -30.14 12.18 -2.13
N MET A 435 -29.30 12.31 -1.09
CA MET A 435 -29.71 12.43 0.31
C MET A 435 -30.05 13.86 0.78
N ASP A 436 -30.03 14.87 -0.05
CA ASP A 436 -30.54 16.19 0.34
C ASP A 436 -32.07 16.28 0.24
N GLY A 437 -32.73 15.64 1.20
CA GLY A 437 -34.01 16.07 1.75
C GLY A 437 -35.26 15.96 0.91
N SER A 438 -35.25 15.35 -0.26
CA SER A 438 -36.46 15.21 -1.07
C SER A 438 -36.62 13.80 -1.63
N ASP A 439 -37.54 13.09 -1.03
CA ASP A 439 -38.26 11.92 -1.54
C ASP A 439 -37.47 10.60 -1.64
N LEU A 440 -37.72 9.73 -0.66
CA LEU A 440 -37.29 8.31 -0.64
C LEU A 440 -37.65 7.53 -1.92
N ARG A 441 -38.70 7.96 -2.65
CA ARG A 441 -39.06 7.39 -3.96
C ARG A 441 -38.03 7.67 -5.04
N SER A 442 -37.31 8.78 -4.97
CA SER A 442 -36.25 9.11 -5.93
C SER A 442 -35.02 8.22 -5.75
N GLN A 443 -34.77 7.77 -4.53
CA GLN A 443 -33.66 6.89 -4.20
C GLN A 443 -33.88 5.46 -4.70
N GLU A 444 -35.08 4.89 -4.49
CA GLU A 444 -35.48 3.59 -5.04
C GLU A 444 -35.51 3.60 -6.58
N ILE A 445 -35.95 4.69 -7.18
CA ILE A 445 -35.97 4.83 -8.65
C ILE A 445 -34.55 4.94 -9.23
N TYR A 446 -33.61 5.56 -8.52
CA TYR A 446 -32.22 5.65 -8.95
C TYR A 446 -31.43 4.36 -8.71
N GLU A 447 -31.71 3.63 -7.63
CA GLU A 447 -31.05 2.34 -7.33
C GLU A 447 -31.60 1.18 -8.16
N ASP A 448 -32.91 1.11 -8.40
CA ASP A 448 -33.56 0.03 -9.15
C ASP A 448 -33.67 0.28 -10.66
N ARG A 449 -33.60 1.51 -11.11
CA ARG A 449 -33.75 1.91 -12.51
C ARG A 449 -32.54 2.68 -13.04
N THR A 450 -31.36 2.45 -12.56
CA THR A 450 -30.17 2.99 -13.23
C THR A 450 -29.99 2.25 -14.55
N ASN A 451 -30.87 2.57 -15.47
CA ASN A 451 -30.67 2.33 -16.85
C ASN A 451 -29.29 2.89 -17.20
N GLU A 452 -28.44 2.10 -17.79
CA GLU A 452 -27.10 2.47 -18.24
C GLU A 452 -27.14 3.79 -19.04
N ASP A 453 -28.25 4.04 -19.74
CA ASP A 453 -28.54 5.25 -20.48
C ASP A 453 -28.62 6.52 -19.58
N ILE A 454 -29.19 6.44 -18.39
CA ILE A 454 -29.32 7.60 -17.48
C ILE A 454 -27.94 7.95 -16.90
N ARG A 455 -27.15 6.94 -16.54
CA ARG A 455 -25.76 7.15 -16.07
C ARG A 455 -24.90 7.77 -17.16
N ARG A 456 -25.04 7.24 -18.38
CA ARG A 456 -24.33 7.74 -19.54
C ARG A 456 -24.71 9.18 -19.86
N ALA A 457 -26.00 9.52 -19.84
CA ALA A 457 -26.48 10.88 -20.06
C ALA A 457 -25.96 11.86 -18.99
N TYR A 458 -25.98 11.46 -17.71
CA TYR A 458 -25.43 12.25 -16.61
C TYR A 458 -23.93 12.46 -16.75
N ALA A 459 -23.17 11.41 -17.06
CA ALA A 459 -21.73 11.49 -17.26
C ALA A 459 -21.37 12.35 -18.49
N LEU A 460 -22.18 12.31 -19.55
CA LEU A 460 -21.99 13.13 -20.74
C LEU A 460 -22.24 14.63 -20.44
N ASP A 461 -23.27 14.92 -19.66
CA ASP A 461 -23.57 16.29 -19.21
C ASP A 461 -22.48 16.83 -18.27
N ALA A 462 -21.97 16.02 -17.35
CA ALA A 462 -20.83 16.36 -16.51
C ALA A 462 -19.57 16.61 -17.35
N LEU A 463 -19.28 15.78 -18.34
CA LEU A 463 -18.15 15.95 -19.24
C LEU A 463 -18.22 17.28 -20.03
N ASN A 464 -19.41 17.70 -20.45
CA ASN A 464 -19.62 19.00 -21.07
C ASN A 464 -19.26 20.17 -20.14
N ARG A 465 -19.37 19.97 -18.82
CA ARG A 465 -18.93 20.92 -17.80
C ARG A 465 -17.47 20.74 -17.37
N LYS A 466 -16.69 19.88 -18.05
CA LYS A 466 -15.31 19.49 -17.71
C LYS A 466 -15.22 18.78 -16.36
N GLU A 467 -16.19 17.94 -16.07
CA GLU A 467 -16.29 17.13 -14.86
C GLU A 467 -16.31 15.64 -15.25
N LEU A 468 -15.60 14.81 -14.47
CA LEU A 468 -15.58 13.36 -14.61
C LEU A 468 -16.31 12.72 -13.43
N THR A 469 -17.26 11.87 -13.69
CA THR A 469 -18.04 11.18 -12.67
C THR A 469 -17.46 9.81 -12.33
N VAL A 470 -17.68 9.38 -11.09
CA VAL A 470 -17.24 8.09 -10.57
C VAL A 470 -18.37 7.46 -9.79
N SER A 471 -18.56 6.16 -9.91
CA SER A 471 -19.61 5.41 -9.19
C SER A 471 -19.32 5.17 -7.69
N LEU A 472 -18.38 5.88 -7.09
CA LEU A 472 -18.00 5.78 -5.68
C LEU A 472 -18.65 6.87 -4.83
N HIS A 473 -18.95 6.55 -3.57
CA HIS A 473 -19.38 7.55 -2.59
C HIS A 473 -18.27 8.55 -2.28
N LYS A 474 -18.63 9.76 -1.86
CA LYS A 474 -17.73 10.90 -1.62
C LYS A 474 -16.52 10.55 -0.74
N ASP A 475 -16.76 9.87 0.39
CA ASP A 475 -15.70 9.55 1.36
C ASP A 475 -14.74 8.49 0.84
N GLU A 476 -15.26 7.46 0.18
CA GLU A 476 -14.45 6.41 -0.45
C GLU A 476 -13.63 6.98 -1.61
N LEU A 477 -14.24 7.78 -2.48
CA LEU A 477 -13.54 8.45 -3.56
C LEU A 477 -12.42 9.35 -3.04
N ASN A 478 -12.71 10.16 -2.02
CA ASN A 478 -11.72 11.05 -1.42
C ASN A 478 -10.54 10.28 -0.83
N SER A 479 -10.82 9.17 -0.13
CA SER A 479 -9.78 8.30 0.43
C SER A 479 -8.87 7.73 -0.67
N ARG A 480 -9.46 7.16 -1.74
CA ARG A 480 -8.71 6.59 -2.87
C ARG A 480 -7.91 7.64 -3.63
N LEU A 481 -8.49 8.81 -3.90
CA LEU A 481 -7.79 9.88 -4.63
C LEU A 481 -6.64 10.48 -3.81
N VAL A 482 -6.78 10.58 -2.49
CA VAL A 482 -5.69 11.01 -1.59
C VAL A 482 -4.53 10.01 -1.63
N GLU A 483 -4.83 8.72 -1.57
CA GLU A 483 -3.81 7.66 -1.63
C GLU A 483 -3.10 7.67 -3.00
N LEU A 484 -3.87 7.72 -4.08
CA LEU A 484 -3.35 7.77 -5.45
C LEU A 484 -2.48 9.02 -5.70
N TYR A 485 -2.93 10.19 -5.22
CA TYR A 485 -2.18 11.45 -5.31
C TYR A 485 -0.84 11.36 -4.59
N ARG A 486 -0.82 10.80 -3.36
CA ARG A 486 0.42 10.65 -2.60
C ARG A 486 1.38 9.69 -3.28
N PHE A 487 0.87 8.55 -3.73
CA PHE A 487 1.68 7.55 -4.42
C PHE A 487 2.31 8.12 -5.71
N ALA A 488 1.51 8.76 -6.56
CA ALA A 488 2.00 9.36 -7.80
C ALA A 488 3.03 10.47 -7.55
N ARG A 489 2.77 11.32 -6.53
CA ARG A 489 3.68 12.41 -6.17
C ARG A 489 5.01 11.90 -5.62
N ASN A 490 4.99 10.90 -4.74
CA ASN A 490 6.21 10.31 -4.20
C ASN A 490 7.05 9.67 -5.30
N ASN A 491 6.43 8.90 -6.20
CA ASN A 491 7.15 8.29 -7.31
C ASN A 491 7.77 9.34 -8.26
N LEU A 492 7.05 10.43 -8.52
CA LEU A 492 7.57 11.51 -9.34
C LEU A 492 8.74 12.24 -8.65
N GLN A 493 8.65 12.48 -7.34
CA GLN A 493 9.68 13.18 -6.56
C GLN A 493 10.92 12.31 -6.29
N GLU A 494 10.74 11.01 -6.02
CA GLU A 494 11.84 10.11 -5.67
C GLU A 494 12.41 9.37 -6.90
N GLY A 495 11.55 9.01 -7.85
CA GLY A 495 11.92 8.22 -9.04
C GLY A 495 12.08 9.05 -10.32
N GLY A 496 11.69 10.33 -10.31
CA GLY A 496 11.75 11.21 -11.50
C GLY A 496 10.84 10.79 -12.66
N ALA A 497 9.99 9.77 -12.46
CA ALA A 497 9.12 9.25 -13.51
C ALA A 497 7.63 9.33 -13.10
N ASN A 498 6.79 9.75 -14.03
CA ASN A 498 5.35 9.71 -13.83
C ASN A 498 4.84 8.26 -13.85
N THR A 499 4.11 7.87 -12.82
CA THR A 499 3.51 6.53 -12.68
C THR A 499 1.98 6.54 -12.72
N LEU A 500 1.37 7.72 -12.93
CA LEU A 500 -0.08 7.88 -13.02
C LEU A 500 -0.52 8.00 -14.47
N PHE A 501 -1.34 7.06 -14.90
CA PHE A 501 -1.85 7.01 -16.26
C PHE A 501 -3.37 6.90 -16.26
N LEU A 502 -3.99 7.52 -17.26
CA LEU A 502 -5.37 7.27 -17.64
C LEU A 502 -5.36 6.17 -18.71
N ALA A 503 -5.97 5.04 -18.40
CA ALA A 503 -6.11 3.93 -19.35
C ALA A 503 -7.32 4.16 -20.26
N MET A 504 -7.08 4.29 -21.56
CA MET A 504 -8.11 4.49 -22.57
C MET A 504 -8.36 3.18 -23.34
N GLY A 505 -9.43 2.51 -22.98
CA GLY A 505 -9.81 1.22 -23.54
C GLY A 505 -9.01 0.04 -23.01
N PHE A 506 -9.62 -1.12 -23.08
CA PHE A 506 -9.03 -2.37 -22.65
C PHE A 506 -9.24 -3.45 -23.72
N LEU A 507 -8.23 -4.28 -23.92
CA LEU A 507 -8.40 -5.56 -24.59
C LEU A 507 -8.80 -6.60 -23.54
N SER A 508 -10.00 -7.16 -23.69
CA SER A 508 -10.41 -8.37 -22.98
C SER A 508 -9.94 -9.57 -23.79
N TRP A 509 -9.17 -10.48 -23.20
CA TRP A 509 -8.52 -11.56 -23.89
C TRP A 509 -8.41 -12.85 -23.07
N THR A 510 -8.19 -13.99 -23.72
CA THR A 510 -7.99 -15.31 -23.11
C THR A 510 -6.70 -15.92 -23.62
N ARG A 511 -5.99 -16.68 -22.78
CA ARG A 511 -4.73 -17.31 -23.14
C ARG A 511 -4.92 -18.55 -24.03
N ASP A 512 -6.03 -19.25 -23.82
CA ASP A 512 -6.41 -20.45 -24.58
C ASP A 512 -7.92 -20.41 -24.84
N GLU A 513 -8.39 -20.87 -26.00
CA GLU A 513 -9.82 -20.97 -26.35
C GLU A 513 -10.64 -21.82 -25.35
N LYS A 514 -9.99 -22.70 -24.59
CA LYS A 514 -10.60 -23.55 -23.57
C LYS A 514 -10.65 -22.91 -22.19
N GLU A 515 -9.92 -21.82 -21.98
CA GLU A 515 -9.84 -21.15 -20.68
C GLU A 515 -11.07 -20.25 -20.48
N LYS A 516 -11.80 -20.45 -19.37
CA LYS A 516 -12.95 -19.60 -19.01
C LYS A 516 -12.54 -18.24 -18.41
N LYS A 517 -11.27 -18.05 -18.12
CA LYS A 517 -10.76 -16.85 -17.45
C LYS A 517 -10.40 -15.80 -18.49
N GLN A 518 -11.05 -14.66 -18.39
CA GLN A 518 -10.73 -13.48 -19.19
C GLN A 518 -9.73 -12.59 -18.46
N TYR A 519 -8.79 -12.07 -19.22
CA TYR A 519 -7.80 -11.09 -18.80
C TYR A 519 -8.12 -9.74 -19.43
N ARG A 520 -7.70 -8.65 -18.81
CA ARG A 520 -7.86 -7.30 -19.35
C ARG A 520 -6.52 -6.60 -19.42
N ALA A 521 -6.20 -6.03 -20.57
CA ALA A 521 -5.00 -5.25 -20.78
C ALA A 521 -5.37 -3.84 -21.24
N PRO A 522 -4.88 -2.75 -20.61
CA PRO A 522 -5.10 -1.40 -21.10
C PRO A 522 -4.48 -1.24 -22.48
N LEU A 523 -5.13 -0.53 -23.37
CA LEU A 523 -4.67 -0.28 -24.74
C LEU A 523 -3.75 0.94 -24.80
N ILE A 524 -4.27 2.09 -24.39
CA ILE A 524 -3.59 3.38 -24.47
C ILE A 524 -3.39 3.91 -23.06
N LEU A 525 -2.19 4.37 -22.77
CA LEU A 525 -1.79 4.95 -21.51
C LEU A 525 -1.51 6.44 -21.71
N VAL A 526 -2.44 7.29 -21.27
CA VAL A 526 -2.29 8.75 -21.29
C VAL A 526 -1.71 9.19 -19.95
N PRO A 527 -0.50 9.76 -19.91
CA PRO A 527 0.11 10.22 -18.68
C PRO A 527 -0.63 11.44 -18.13
N VAL A 528 -1.00 11.39 -16.85
CA VAL A 528 -1.80 12.43 -16.21
C VAL A 528 -1.24 12.82 -14.85
N ILE A 529 -1.63 14.00 -14.38
CA ILE A 529 -1.34 14.52 -13.05
C ILE A 529 -2.65 14.70 -12.30
N LEU A 530 -2.71 14.16 -11.09
CA LEU A 530 -3.78 14.43 -10.15
C LEU A 530 -3.38 15.67 -9.34
N GLN A 531 -4.23 16.70 -9.36
CA GLN A 531 -4.00 17.95 -8.63
C GLN A 531 -5.13 18.18 -7.62
N ARG A 532 -4.79 18.83 -6.52
CA ARG A 532 -5.75 19.24 -5.49
C ARG A 532 -5.48 20.70 -5.12
N ARG A 533 -6.36 21.60 -5.52
CA ARG A 533 -6.22 23.04 -5.20
C ARG A 533 -6.65 23.36 -3.77
N SER A 534 -7.71 22.70 -3.30
CA SER A 534 -8.18 22.79 -1.91
C SER A 534 -9.00 21.55 -1.55
N VAL A 535 -9.28 21.37 -0.27
CA VAL A 535 -10.11 20.23 0.19
C VAL A 535 -11.55 20.34 -0.33
N ARG A 536 -12.08 21.55 -0.42
CA ARG A 536 -13.44 21.80 -0.95
C ARG A 536 -13.52 21.70 -2.48
N SER A 537 -12.45 22.03 -3.21
CA SER A 537 -12.44 21.97 -4.68
C SER A 537 -12.35 20.53 -5.22
N GLY A 538 -12.06 19.55 -4.35
CA GLY A 538 -11.84 18.17 -4.77
C GLY A 538 -10.55 17.99 -5.57
N PHE A 539 -10.49 16.87 -6.29
CA PHE A 539 -9.37 16.52 -7.15
C PHE A 539 -9.66 16.87 -8.61
N THR A 540 -8.61 17.27 -9.30
CA THR A 540 -8.66 17.55 -10.72
C THR A 540 -7.58 16.76 -11.45
N LEU A 541 -7.89 16.35 -12.68
CA LEU A 541 -7.01 15.62 -13.58
C LEU A 541 -6.52 16.55 -14.67
N LYS A 542 -5.21 16.52 -14.95
CA LYS A 542 -4.57 17.27 -16.03
C LYS A 542 -3.60 16.34 -16.76
N ILE A 543 -3.38 16.58 -18.07
CA ILE A 543 -2.35 15.86 -18.83
C ILE A 543 -0.95 16.15 -18.27
N HIS A 544 -0.07 15.15 -18.28
CA HIS A 544 1.36 15.28 -18.00
C HIS A 544 2.11 15.62 -19.31
N ASP A 545 3.31 16.18 -19.18
CA ASP A 545 4.12 16.57 -20.34
C ASP A 545 4.73 15.36 -21.10
N ASP A 546 4.69 14.14 -20.51
CA ASP A 546 5.09 12.90 -21.19
C ASP A 546 4.13 12.56 -22.34
N GLU A 547 4.63 11.87 -23.36
CA GLU A 547 3.81 11.45 -24.48
C GLU A 547 2.89 10.25 -24.14
N PRO A 548 1.61 10.29 -24.58
CA PRO A 548 0.75 9.12 -24.56
C PRO A 548 1.34 7.97 -25.38
N ARG A 549 1.13 6.73 -24.94
CA ARG A 549 1.70 5.57 -25.59
C ARG A 549 0.72 4.39 -25.63
N PHE A 550 0.83 3.58 -26.66
CA PHE A 550 0.20 2.28 -26.67
C PHE A 550 0.92 1.37 -25.67
N ASN A 551 0.21 0.44 -25.06
CA ASN A 551 0.77 -0.48 -24.08
C ASN A 551 1.87 -1.37 -24.70
N PRO A 552 3.17 -1.10 -24.43
CA PRO A 552 4.26 -1.79 -25.09
C PRO A 552 4.34 -3.28 -24.70
N THR A 553 3.93 -3.58 -23.46
CA THR A 553 3.93 -4.96 -22.95
C THR A 553 2.88 -5.80 -23.66
N LEU A 554 1.71 -5.20 -23.98
CA LEU A 554 0.66 -5.87 -24.73
C LEU A 554 1.10 -6.16 -26.18
N ILE A 555 1.69 -5.18 -26.86
CA ILE A 555 2.20 -5.38 -28.24
C ILE A 555 3.19 -6.55 -28.28
N GLU A 556 4.15 -6.56 -27.38
CA GLU A 556 5.19 -7.58 -27.36
C GLU A 556 4.61 -8.97 -27.04
N MET A 557 3.69 -9.06 -26.08
CA MET A 557 3.02 -10.32 -25.73
C MET A 557 2.20 -10.85 -26.91
N LEU A 558 1.42 -10.00 -27.59
CA LEU A 558 0.62 -10.41 -28.75
C LEU A 558 1.50 -10.93 -29.90
N LYS A 559 2.66 -10.31 -30.11
CA LYS A 559 3.63 -10.74 -31.12
C LYS A 559 4.28 -12.06 -30.75
N GLN A 560 4.70 -12.25 -29.50
CA GLN A 560 5.42 -13.46 -29.08
C GLN A 560 4.52 -14.67 -28.87
N ASP A 561 3.40 -14.49 -28.16
CA ASP A 561 2.55 -15.61 -27.75
C ASP A 561 1.48 -15.97 -28.80
N PHE A 562 1.06 -14.99 -29.62
CA PHE A 562 -0.04 -15.17 -30.58
C PHE A 562 0.35 -14.89 -32.03
N ASN A 563 1.59 -14.46 -32.28
CA ASN A 563 2.07 -14.04 -33.62
C ASN A 563 1.13 -13.01 -34.28
N LEU A 564 0.54 -12.12 -33.46
CA LEU A 564 -0.42 -11.11 -33.87
C LEU A 564 0.21 -9.72 -33.88
N GLU A 565 0.12 -9.04 -35.02
CA GLU A 565 0.54 -7.64 -35.16
C GLU A 565 -0.70 -6.75 -35.22
N LEU A 566 -0.79 -5.79 -34.28
CA LEU A 566 -1.96 -4.90 -34.18
C LEU A 566 -1.99 -3.76 -35.22
N GLY A 567 -0.96 -3.62 -36.05
CA GLY A 567 -0.86 -2.49 -36.98
C GLY A 567 -0.64 -1.13 -36.32
N VAL A 568 -0.42 -1.11 -35.00
CA VAL A 568 -0.09 0.09 -34.22
C VAL A 568 1.38 0.04 -33.85
N THR A 569 2.14 1.05 -34.21
CA THR A 569 3.57 1.14 -33.86
C THR A 569 3.76 1.87 -32.52
N GLN A 570 4.80 1.49 -31.77
CA GLN A 570 5.10 2.10 -30.46
C GLN A 570 5.44 3.59 -30.53
N GLY A 571 5.79 4.12 -31.67
CA GLY A 571 6.35 5.46 -31.80
C GLY A 571 5.40 6.55 -32.28
N GLU A 572 4.30 6.21 -32.95
CA GLU A 572 3.37 7.21 -33.49
C GLU A 572 1.93 6.68 -33.40
N LEU A 573 1.22 7.15 -32.39
CA LEU A 573 -0.22 6.88 -32.29
C LEU A 573 -0.99 7.76 -33.30
N PRO A 574 -2.03 7.23 -33.97
CA PRO A 574 -2.91 8.02 -34.81
C PRO A 574 -3.47 9.22 -34.06
N ARG A 575 -3.44 10.40 -34.70
CA ARG A 575 -3.95 11.65 -34.13
C ARG A 575 -5.05 12.22 -35.01
N ASP A 576 -6.00 12.89 -34.38
CA ASP A 576 -7.03 13.70 -35.04
C ASP A 576 -6.74 15.21 -34.91
N ALA A 577 -7.76 16.05 -35.02
CA ALA A 577 -7.61 17.51 -34.95
C ALA A 577 -7.30 18.04 -33.53
N HIS A 578 -7.63 17.27 -32.48
CA HIS A 578 -7.56 17.71 -31.08
C HIS A 578 -6.57 16.90 -30.25
N GLY A 579 -6.31 15.64 -30.57
CA GLY A 579 -5.45 14.77 -29.78
C GLY A 579 -5.19 13.41 -30.42
N LEU A 580 -5.39 12.33 -29.68
CA LEU A 580 -5.29 10.97 -30.16
C LEU A 580 -6.61 10.52 -30.76
N ASP A 581 -6.58 9.91 -31.95
CA ASP A 581 -7.76 9.25 -32.52
C ASP A 581 -8.09 7.94 -31.75
N ILE A 582 -8.64 8.09 -30.54
CA ILE A 582 -9.01 6.96 -29.69
C ILE A 582 -9.98 6.01 -30.39
N PRO A 583 -11.09 6.47 -31.03
CA PRO A 583 -11.99 5.58 -31.76
C PRO A 583 -11.31 4.86 -32.92
N GLY A 584 -10.44 5.54 -33.66
CA GLY A 584 -9.68 4.93 -34.77
C GLY A 584 -8.74 3.83 -34.27
N ILE A 585 -8.00 4.08 -33.18
CA ILE A 585 -7.11 3.09 -32.56
C ILE A 585 -7.91 1.86 -32.09
N TRP A 586 -9.05 2.08 -31.41
CA TRP A 586 -9.91 0.97 -30.96
C TRP A 586 -10.44 0.15 -32.14
N ASN A 587 -10.82 0.80 -33.23
CA ASN A 587 -11.29 0.12 -34.44
C ASN A 587 -10.20 -0.76 -35.07
N VAL A 588 -8.96 -0.26 -35.15
CA VAL A 588 -7.80 -1.02 -35.65
C VAL A 588 -7.58 -2.27 -34.79
N VAL A 589 -7.55 -2.12 -33.47
CA VAL A 589 -7.35 -3.25 -32.54
C VAL A 589 -8.53 -4.23 -32.63
N SER A 590 -9.77 -3.74 -32.67
CA SER A 590 -10.97 -4.57 -32.80
C SER A 590 -10.95 -5.40 -34.09
N GLN A 591 -10.53 -4.82 -35.21
CA GLN A 591 -10.39 -5.55 -36.47
C GLN A 591 -9.28 -6.62 -36.39
N ALA A 592 -8.16 -6.31 -35.74
CA ALA A 592 -7.07 -7.27 -35.61
C ALA A 592 -7.42 -8.50 -34.75
N VAL A 593 -8.32 -8.34 -33.77
CA VAL A 593 -8.71 -9.44 -32.86
C VAL A 593 -10.08 -10.07 -33.21
N LYS A 594 -10.75 -9.59 -34.23
CA LYS A 594 -12.15 -9.95 -34.60
C LYS A 594 -12.39 -11.46 -34.72
N ASP A 595 -11.40 -12.17 -35.25
CA ASP A 595 -11.54 -13.60 -35.55
C ASP A 595 -11.08 -14.49 -34.37
N ILE A 596 -10.63 -13.88 -33.26
CA ILE A 596 -10.18 -14.60 -32.08
C ILE A 596 -11.31 -14.69 -31.06
N ARG A 597 -11.77 -15.91 -30.81
CA ARG A 597 -12.90 -16.17 -29.92
C ARG A 597 -12.62 -15.71 -28.48
N GLY A 598 -13.52 -14.89 -27.93
CA GLY A 598 -13.43 -14.39 -26.55
C GLY A 598 -12.53 -13.16 -26.37
N TRP A 599 -12.08 -12.56 -27.47
CA TRP A 599 -11.33 -11.31 -27.47
C TRP A 599 -12.22 -10.16 -27.93
N GLU A 600 -12.18 -9.06 -27.20
CA GLU A 600 -12.95 -7.86 -27.50
C GLU A 600 -12.28 -6.60 -26.96
N VAL A 601 -12.49 -5.46 -27.60
CA VAL A 601 -12.10 -4.14 -27.11
C VAL A 601 -13.27 -3.56 -26.31
N VAL A 602 -12.99 -3.16 -25.06
CA VAL A 602 -13.99 -2.67 -24.09
C VAL A 602 -13.60 -1.27 -23.60
#